data_9a0d64362d7910eaca70a32991c4c294
#
_entry.id   9a0d64362d7910eaca70a32991c4c294
#
_cell.length_a   1.000
_cell.length_b   1.000
_cell.length_c   1.000
_cell.angle_alpha   90.00
_cell.angle_beta   90.00
_cell.angle_gamma   90.00
#
_symmetry.space_group_name_H-M   'P 1'
#
loop_
_entity.id
_entity.type
_entity.pdbx_description
1 polymer ?
#
loop_
_entity_poly.entity_id
_entity_poly.type
_entity_poly.pdbx_seq_one_letter_code
_entity_poly.pdbx_strand_id
1 'polypeptide(L)'
;YKRQKYFIEHRHEVVIRRTQFDLRKAKERAHILEGLIIASDNIDEVIRIIRAAKTPNDAIAGLIERFNLTEIQSRAIVEMRLRQLTGLMQDQLHAEYEEIMKQIAYLESILADDEVCRKVMKDELLEVKAKYGDERRSEIVYSSEEFNPEDFYADDQMIITISHMGYIKRTPLTEFRAQNRGGVGSKGTETRDEDFVEHIYPATMHNTMMFFTQKGKCYWLKVYEIPEGTKNSKGRAIQNLLNIDSDDNVTAYLRVKNLDDSEFINNHYVLFCTKKGVIKKTLLEQYSRPRQNGVNAITIREDDSVIEVRMTNGNNEIIIANRNGRAIRFHESAVRVMGRTATGVRGMTLDEDGQDEVVGMICIKDPEAETIMVVSEQGYGKRSDIEDYRKTNRGGKGVKTMNITDKTGKLVTIKSVTDLSLIHISEPTRRRGI
;
A
#
# COMPACT_ATOMS: atom_id res chain seq x y z
N TYR A 1 7.04 16.12 11.85
CA TYR A 1 8.40 16.57 11.51
C TYR A 1 8.81 16.25 10.07
N LYS A 2 8.68 14.99 9.59
CA LYS A 2 9.07 14.63 8.21
C LYS A 2 8.28 15.40 7.14
N ARG A 3 6.95 15.52 7.28
CA ARG A 3 6.11 16.26 6.32
C ARG A 3 6.46 17.74 6.26
N GLN A 4 6.76 18.36 7.39
CA GLN A 4 7.16 19.76 7.46
C GLN A 4 8.49 20.00 6.74
N LYS A 5 9.46 19.09 6.88
CA LYS A 5 10.74 19.16 6.17
C LYS A 5 10.54 19.17 4.65
N TYR A 6 9.81 18.20 4.10
CA TYR A 6 9.54 18.14 2.66
C TYR A 6 8.72 19.34 2.15
N PHE A 7 7.80 19.86 2.97
CA PHE A 7 7.07 21.07 2.62
C PHE A 7 8.00 22.28 2.49
N ILE A 8 8.92 22.47 3.43
CA ILE A 8 9.88 23.57 3.42
C ILE A 8 10.83 23.42 2.21
N GLU A 9 11.36 22.24 1.96
CA GLU A 9 12.21 21.95 0.79
C GLU A 9 11.51 22.28 -0.52
N HIS A 10 10.27 21.83 -0.67
CA HIS A 10 9.46 22.14 -1.86
C HIS A 10 9.17 23.63 -2.02
N ARG A 11 8.79 24.32 -0.93
CA ARG A 11 8.57 25.78 -0.97
C ARG A 11 9.82 26.54 -1.35
N HIS A 12 10.97 26.16 -0.82
CA HIS A 12 12.25 26.72 -1.18
C HIS A 12 12.51 26.59 -2.70
N GLU A 13 12.34 25.41 -3.25
CA GLU A 13 12.50 25.17 -4.69
C GLU A 13 11.53 26.02 -5.53
N VAL A 14 10.27 26.13 -5.10
CA VAL A 14 9.27 26.96 -5.78
C VAL A 14 9.64 28.44 -5.75
N VAL A 15 10.10 28.96 -4.60
CA VAL A 15 10.54 30.36 -4.48
C VAL A 15 11.75 30.63 -5.39
N ILE A 16 12.74 29.75 -5.40
CA ILE A 16 13.92 29.90 -6.29
C ILE A 16 13.50 29.92 -7.76
N ARG A 17 12.68 28.96 -8.21
CA ARG A 17 12.24 28.92 -9.62
C ARG A 17 11.42 30.14 -10.03
N ARG A 18 10.52 30.60 -9.15
CA ARG A 18 9.77 31.84 -9.37
C ARG A 18 10.71 33.04 -9.46
N THR A 19 11.62 33.18 -8.51
CA THR A 19 12.59 34.30 -8.49
C THR A 19 13.48 34.30 -9.72
N GLN A 20 13.93 33.13 -10.19
CA GLN A 20 14.71 33.02 -11.44
C GLN A 20 13.87 33.43 -12.66
N PHE A 21 12.61 33.09 -12.73
CA PHE A 21 11.72 33.51 -13.80
C PHE A 21 11.51 35.02 -13.79
N ASP A 22 11.20 35.60 -12.62
CA ASP A 22 10.94 37.02 -12.45
C ASP A 22 12.21 37.84 -12.73
N LEU A 23 13.38 37.35 -12.29
CA LEU A 23 14.67 37.97 -12.60
C LEU A 23 14.95 38.00 -14.11
N ARG A 24 14.68 36.89 -14.81
CA ARG A 24 14.85 36.86 -16.27
C ARG A 24 13.93 37.88 -16.95
N LYS A 25 12.67 37.96 -16.52
CA LYS A 25 11.70 38.92 -17.06
C LYS A 25 12.10 40.37 -16.76
N ALA A 26 12.56 40.64 -15.55
CA ALA A 26 13.05 41.97 -15.18
C ALA A 26 14.29 42.35 -16.01
N LYS A 27 15.26 41.45 -16.22
CA LYS A 27 16.43 41.71 -17.07
C LYS A 27 16.05 41.91 -18.55
N GLU A 28 15.13 41.13 -19.09
CA GLU A 28 14.60 41.33 -20.45
C GLU A 28 13.95 42.73 -20.60
N ARG A 29 13.21 43.18 -19.59
CA ARG A 29 12.58 44.51 -19.60
C ARG A 29 13.60 45.64 -19.41
N ALA A 30 14.54 45.49 -18.48
CA ALA A 30 15.63 46.45 -18.26
C ALA A 30 16.47 46.64 -19.53
N HIS A 31 16.76 45.55 -20.23
CA HIS A 31 17.51 45.59 -21.49
C HIS A 31 16.78 46.40 -22.58
N ILE A 32 15.46 46.27 -22.69
CA ILE A 32 14.67 47.09 -23.63
C ILE A 32 14.65 48.53 -23.20
N LEU A 33 14.44 48.81 -21.90
CA LEU A 33 14.42 50.20 -21.40
C LEU A 33 15.74 50.90 -21.58
N GLU A 34 16.87 50.23 -21.38
CA GLU A 34 18.21 50.75 -21.63
C GLU A 34 18.33 51.22 -23.09
N GLY A 35 17.89 50.43 -24.05
CA GLY A 35 17.87 50.82 -25.47
C GLY A 35 16.97 52.03 -25.74
N LEU A 36 15.81 52.08 -25.10
CA LEU A 36 14.88 53.23 -25.23
C LEU A 36 15.41 54.50 -24.61
N ILE A 37 16.15 54.42 -23.50
CA ILE A 37 16.84 55.59 -22.87
C ILE A 37 17.94 56.12 -23.80
N ILE A 38 18.80 55.23 -24.34
CA ILE A 38 19.84 55.63 -25.29
C ILE A 38 19.22 56.31 -26.51
N ALA A 39 18.10 55.79 -27.01
CA ALA A 39 17.40 56.42 -28.14
C ALA A 39 16.76 57.75 -27.77
N SER A 40 16.24 57.91 -26.55
CA SER A 40 15.62 59.12 -26.04
C SER A 40 16.67 60.24 -25.88
N ASP A 41 17.82 59.89 -25.33
CA ASP A 41 18.93 60.84 -25.13
C ASP A 41 19.56 61.30 -26.46
N ASN A 42 19.41 60.53 -27.54
CA ASN A 42 19.97 60.80 -28.87
C ASN A 42 18.88 60.92 -29.93
N ILE A 43 17.74 61.48 -29.59
CA ILE A 43 16.49 61.39 -30.39
C ILE A 43 16.66 61.96 -31.81
N ASP A 44 17.37 63.10 -32.00
CA ASP A 44 17.55 63.73 -33.31
C ASP A 44 18.34 62.79 -34.28
N GLU A 45 19.33 62.11 -33.77
CA GLU A 45 20.13 61.17 -34.57
C GLU A 45 19.33 59.88 -34.89
N VAL A 46 18.57 59.39 -33.94
CA VAL A 46 17.65 58.23 -34.13
C VAL A 46 16.64 58.55 -35.20
N ILE A 47 15.98 59.71 -35.14
CA ILE A 47 15.00 60.14 -36.16
C ILE A 47 15.69 60.27 -37.53
N ARG A 48 16.91 60.79 -37.60
CA ARG A 48 17.66 60.92 -38.86
C ARG A 48 17.92 59.54 -39.48
N ILE A 49 18.34 58.55 -38.68
CA ILE A 49 18.62 57.20 -39.15
C ILE A 49 17.32 56.53 -39.65
N ILE A 50 16.24 56.61 -38.87
CA ILE A 50 14.95 56.02 -39.25
C ILE A 50 14.39 56.64 -40.54
N ARG A 51 14.50 57.96 -40.72
CA ARG A 51 14.05 58.65 -41.95
C ARG A 51 14.93 58.37 -43.18
N ALA A 52 16.20 58.07 -42.99
CA ALA A 52 17.11 57.73 -44.10
C ALA A 52 16.95 56.27 -44.57
N ALA A 53 16.39 55.41 -43.74
CA ALA A 53 16.19 54.00 -44.01
C ALA A 53 15.04 53.79 -45.02
N LYS A 54 15.22 52.86 -45.93
CA LYS A 54 14.16 52.48 -46.91
C LYS A 54 13.19 51.45 -46.38
N THR A 55 13.63 50.61 -45.46
CA THR A 55 12.82 49.57 -44.83
C THR A 55 13.02 49.62 -43.30
N PRO A 56 12.07 49.09 -42.50
CA PRO A 56 12.24 48.96 -41.07
C PRO A 56 13.50 48.19 -40.68
N ASN A 57 13.87 47.18 -41.45
CA ASN A 57 15.07 46.37 -41.22
C ASN A 57 16.37 47.18 -41.45
N ASP A 58 16.39 48.09 -42.43
CA ASP A 58 17.51 48.98 -42.65
C ASP A 58 17.67 49.97 -41.50
N ALA A 59 16.56 50.44 -40.92
CA ALA A 59 16.56 51.28 -39.74
C ALA A 59 17.14 50.54 -38.52
N ILE A 60 16.70 49.30 -38.30
CA ILE A 60 17.24 48.45 -37.23
C ILE A 60 18.75 48.26 -37.40
N ALA A 61 19.23 47.91 -38.60
CA ALA A 61 20.65 47.73 -38.88
C ALA A 61 21.46 49.02 -38.62
N GLY A 62 20.95 50.16 -39.03
CA GLY A 62 21.59 51.45 -38.78
C GLY A 62 21.66 51.83 -37.31
N LEU A 63 20.66 51.52 -36.53
CA LEU A 63 20.63 51.73 -35.08
C LEU A 63 21.62 50.79 -34.34
N ILE A 64 21.71 49.54 -34.77
CA ILE A 64 22.71 48.58 -34.24
C ILE A 64 24.12 49.08 -34.49
N GLU A 65 24.43 49.44 -35.70
CA GLU A 65 25.76 49.90 -36.09
C GLU A 65 26.18 51.20 -35.35
N ARG A 66 25.23 52.12 -35.21
CA ARG A 66 25.56 53.46 -34.66
C ARG A 66 25.63 53.47 -33.14
N PHE A 67 24.75 52.80 -32.46
CA PHE A 67 24.60 52.85 -30.99
C PHE A 67 25.04 51.55 -30.29
N ASN A 68 25.52 50.57 -31.07
CA ASN A 68 25.90 49.23 -30.55
C ASN A 68 24.78 48.55 -29.77
N LEU A 69 23.52 48.75 -30.24
CA LEU A 69 22.32 48.18 -29.67
C LEU A 69 22.09 46.74 -30.14
N THR A 70 21.33 45.98 -29.36
CA THR A 70 20.88 44.66 -29.81
C THR A 70 19.68 44.79 -30.78
N GLU A 71 19.44 43.76 -31.57
CA GLU A 71 18.28 43.73 -32.49
C GLU A 71 16.96 43.96 -31.74
N ILE A 72 16.82 43.39 -30.52
CA ILE A 72 15.61 43.53 -29.67
C ILE A 72 15.43 45.00 -29.26
N GLN A 73 16.47 45.67 -28.82
CA GLN A 73 16.47 47.09 -28.46
C GLN A 73 16.14 47.95 -29.68
N SER A 74 16.80 47.72 -30.80
CA SER A 74 16.61 48.48 -32.04
C SER A 74 15.20 48.34 -32.62
N ARG A 75 14.62 47.11 -32.51
CA ARG A 75 13.24 46.88 -32.89
C ARG A 75 12.26 47.62 -31.98
N ALA A 76 12.48 47.62 -30.68
CA ALA A 76 11.67 48.38 -29.73
C ALA A 76 11.71 49.90 -30.00
N ILE A 77 12.87 50.41 -30.43
CA ILE A 77 13.01 51.81 -30.81
C ILE A 77 12.21 52.13 -32.08
N VAL A 78 12.28 51.30 -33.12
CA VAL A 78 11.54 51.52 -34.38
C VAL A 78 10.02 51.43 -34.16
N GLU A 79 9.55 50.59 -33.22
CA GLU A 79 8.15 50.44 -32.86
C GLU A 79 7.67 51.52 -31.88
N MET A 80 8.55 52.40 -31.39
CA MET A 80 8.20 53.45 -30.42
C MET A 80 7.26 54.47 -31.00
N ARG A 81 6.22 54.83 -30.21
CA ARG A 81 5.26 55.84 -30.64
C ARG A 81 5.78 57.27 -30.40
N LEU A 82 5.49 58.20 -31.30
CA LEU A 82 5.91 59.61 -31.20
C LEU A 82 5.57 60.26 -29.87
N ARG A 83 4.47 59.91 -29.23
CA ARG A 83 4.08 60.47 -27.89
C ARG A 83 5.12 60.09 -26.79
N GLN A 84 5.88 59.02 -26.96
CA GLN A 84 6.89 58.58 -25.99
C GLN A 84 8.18 59.41 -26.03
N LEU A 85 8.29 60.33 -26.96
CA LEU A 85 9.39 61.24 -27.13
C LEU A 85 9.25 62.56 -26.36
N THR A 86 8.16 62.71 -25.58
CA THR A 86 7.97 63.95 -24.75
C THR A 86 8.83 63.84 -23.50
N GLY A 87 9.32 65.03 -23.01
CA GLY A 87 10.16 65.10 -21.81
C GLY A 87 9.57 64.39 -20.58
N LEU A 88 8.24 64.52 -20.36
CA LEU A 88 7.58 63.84 -19.27
C LEU A 88 7.65 62.30 -19.38
N MET A 89 7.65 61.76 -20.59
CA MET A 89 7.77 60.31 -20.81
C MET A 89 9.24 59.84 -20.67
N GLN A 90 10.21 60.69 -20.95
CA GLN A 90 11.64 60.43 -20.70
C GLN A 90 11.90 60.22 -19.20
N ASP A 91 11.38 61.15 -18.37
CA ASP A 91 11.51 61.02 -16.91
C ASP A 91 10.84 59.73 -16.40
N GLN A 92 9.72 59.32 -16.99
CA GLN A 92 9.04 58.06 -16.66
C GLN A 92 9.86 56.82 -17.05
N LEU A 93 10.54 56.84 -18.21
CA LEU A 93 11.43 55.75 -18.63
C LEU A 93 12.61 55.59 -17.68
N HIS A 94 13.22 56.67 -17.26
CA HIS A 94 14.30 56.63 -16.27
C HIS A 94 13.82 56.12 -14.91
N ALA A 95 12.67 56.59 -14.43
CA ALA A 95 12.08 56.11 -13.17
C ALA A 95 11.75 54.62 -13.23
N GLU A 96 11.14 54.14 -14.33
CA GLU A 96 10.83 52.71 -14.53
C GLU A 96 12.12 51.87 -14.55
N TYR A 97 13.18 52.34 -15.22
CA TYR A 97 14.46 51.66 -15.26
C TYR A 97 15.09 51.53 -13.88
N GLU A 98 15.09 52.62 -13.09
CA GLU A 98 15.62 52.61 -11.72
C GLU A 98 14.82 51.64 -10.82
N GLU A 99 13.51 51.59 -10.95
CA GLU A 99 12.66 50.69 -10.19
C GLU A 99 12.95 49.22 -10.54
N ILE A 100 13.05 48.90 -11.83
CA ILE A 100 13.42 47.55 -12.30
C ILE A 100 14.81 47.16 -11.84
N MET A 101 15.80 48.08 -11.85
CA MET A 101 17.14 47.80 -11.35
C MET A 101 17.15 47.49 -9.85
N LYS A 102 16.33 48.17 -9.04
CA LYS A 102 16.12 47.85 -7.63
C LYS A 102 15.48 46.48 -7.48
N GLN A 103 14.50 46.16 -8.32
CA GLN A 103 13.83 44.84 -8.32
C GLN A 103 14.83 43.74 -8.70
N ILE A 104 15.68 43.94 -9.73
CA ILE A 104 16.72 42.98 -10.12
C ILE A 104 17.66 42.72 -8.93
N ALA A 105 18.18 43.79 -8.30
CA ALA A 105 19.07 43.65 -7.15
C ALA A 105 18.43 42.88 -5.99
N TYR A 106 17.14 43.11 -5.72
CA TYR A 106 16.39 42.36 -4.72
C TYR A 106 16.23 40.88 -5.10
N LEU A 107 15.84 40.57 -6.34
CA LEU A 107 15.69 39.19 -6.81
C LEU A 107 17.04 38.44 -6.83
N GLU A 108 18.13 39.14 -7.19
CA GLU A 108 19.49 38.58 -7.11
C GLU A 108 19.88 38.27 -5.66
N SER A 109 19.52 39.14 -4.71
CA SER A 109 19.80 38.90 -3.29
C SER A 109 19.09 37.65 -2.75
N ILE A 110 17.87 37.36 -3.21
CA ILE A 110 17.13 36.15 -2.84
C ILE A 110 17.83 34.88 -3.35
N LEU A 111 18.42 34.94 -4.55
CA LEU A 111 19.13 33.82 -5.16
C LEU A 111 20.55 33.62 -4.61
N ALA A 112 21.17 34.68 -4.13
CA ALA A 112 22.54 34.66 -3.60
C ALA A 112 22.61 34.23 -2.14
N ASP A 113 21.55 34.52 -1.35
CA ASP A 113 21.52 34.26 0.10
C ASP A 113 20.31 33.43 0.50
N ASP A 114 20.58 32.24 1.02
CA ASP A 114 19.57 31.31 1.51
C ASP A 114 18.76 31.84 2.73
N GLU A 115 19.37 32.75 3.53
CA GLU A 115 18.66 33.39 4.65
C GLU A 115 17.60 34.36 4.14
N VAL A 116 17.92 35.12 3.09
CA VAL A 116 16.97 36.04 2.44
C VAL A 116 15.80 35.21 1.83
N CYS A 117 16.12 34.12 1.14
CA CYS A 117 15.10 33.21 0.61
C CYS A 117 14.19 32.66 1.70
N ARG A 118 14.75 32.23 2.84
CA ARG A 118 13.96 31.76 4.00
C ARG A 118 13.10 32.87 4.60
N LYS A 119 13.59 34.08 4.63
CA LYS A 119 12.81 35.24 5.10
C LYS A 119 11.59 35.46 4.21
N VAL A 120 11.76 35.46 2.88
CA VAL A 120 10.65 35.57 1.93
C VAL A 120 9.62 34.45 2.14
N MET A 121 10.06 33.21 2.29
CA MET A 121 9.17 32.07 2.58
C MET A 121 8.39 32.27 3.88
N LYS A 122 9.06 32.77 4.93
CA LYS A 122 8.43 33.04 6.23
C LYS A 122 7.40 34.14 6.14
N ASP A 123 7.71 35.23 5.45
CA ASP A 123 6.83 36.39 5.29
C ASP A 123 5.55 35.99 4.52
N GLU A 124 5.68 35.22 3.42
CA GLU A 124 4.56 34.67 2.68
C GLU A 124 3.67 33.73 3.54
N LEU A 125 4.28 32.89 4.37
CA LEU A 125 3.53 32.02 5.26
C LEU A 125 2.82 32.79 6.38
N LEU A 126 3.40 33.88 6.87
CA LEU A 126 2.79 34.76 7.84
C LEU A 126 1.61 35.52 7.25
N GLU A 127 1.71 35.95 5.98
CA GLU A 127 0.58 36.57 5.26
C GLU A 127 -0.58 35.58 5.10
N VAL A 128 -0.29 34.35 4.68
CA VAL A 128 -1.30 33.28 4.58
C VAL A 128 -1.94 33.00 5.95
N LYS A 129 -1.12 32.96 7.01
CA LYS A 129 -1.62 32.78 8.38
C LYS A 129 -2.53 33.96 8.81
N ALA A 130 -2.16 35.17 8.50
CA ALA A 130 -2.97 36.35 8.84
C ALA A 130 -4.31 36.38 8.10
N LYS A 131 -4.34 35.92 6.84
CA LYS A 131 -5.51 35.94 5.97
C LYS A 131 -6.49 34.77 6.20
N TYR A 132 -5.96 33.58 6.50
CA TYR A 132 -6.72 32.33 6.55
C TYR A 132 -6.59 31.59 7.89
N GLY A 133 -5.79 32.11 8.83
CA GLY A 133 -5.63 31.51 10.13
C GLY A 133 -6.91 31.63 10.96
N ASP A 134 -7.38 30.50 11.47
CA ASP A 134 -8.46 30.41 12.44
C ASP A 134 -7.91 29.91 13.80
N GLU A 135 -8.72 30.04 14.82
CA GLU A 135 -8.37 29.50 16.14
C GLU A 135 -8.39 27.99 16.12
N ARG A 136 -7.56 27.39 16.97
CA ARG A 136 -7.52 25.95 17.13
C ARG A 136 -8.88 25.44 17.63
N ARG A 137 -9.53 24.55 16.87
CA ARG A 137 -10.82 23.95 17.23
C ARG A 137 -10.71 22.85 18.28
N SER A 138 -9.53 22.19 18.33
CA SER A 138 -9.26 21.13 19.30
C SER A 138 -8.51 21.69 20.50
N GLU A 139 -9.01 21.45 21.69
CA GLU A 139 -8.35 21.82 22.93
C GLU A 139 -7.09 20.96 23.16
N ILE A 140 -6.02 21.56 23.69
CA ILE A 140 -4.84 20.83 24.12
C ILE A 140 -5.04 20.49 25.60
N VAL A 141 -5.35 19.22 25.86
CA VAL A 141 -5.43 18.69 27.23
C VAL A 141 -4.18 17.87 27.52
N TYR A 142 -3.61 18.10 28.71
CA TYR A 142 -2.53 17.25 29.22
C TYR A 142 -3.19 16.05 29.90
N SER A 143 -3.43 14.99 29.12
CA SER A 143 -3.89 13.71 29.64
C SER A 143 -2.68 12.82 29.90
N SER A 144 -2.65 12.18 31.08
CA SER A 144 -1.70 11.12 31.43
C SER A 144 -2.18 9.74 30.91
N GLU A 145 -3.39 9.66 30.37
CA GLU A 145 -3.93 8.44 29.80
C GLU A 145 -3.34 8.23 28.41
N GLU A 146 -2.78 7.08 28.17
CA GLU A 146 -2.34 6.67 26.82
C GLU A 146 -3.57 6.62 25.91
N PHE A 147 -3.49 7.34 24.80
CA PHE A 147 -4.52 7.33 23.77
C PHE A 147 -4.61 5.94 23.15
N ASN A 148 -5.70 5.23 23.44
CA ASN A 148 -5.99 3.96 22.80
C ASN A 148 -6.99 4.18 21.64
N PRO A 149 -6.60 3.97 20.37
CA PRO A 149 -7.51 4.10 19.24
C PRO A 149 -8.75 3.19 19.33
N GLU A 150 -8.68 2.10 20.07
CA GLU A 150 -9.80 1.16 20.24
C GLU A 150 -10.99 1.79 20.98
N ASP A 151 -10.74 2.78 21.85
CA ASP A 151 -11.80 3.45 22.62
C ASP A 151 -12.79 4.24 21.73
N PHE A 152 -12.44 4.50 20.48
CA PHE A 152 -13.30 5.18 19.50
C PHE A 152 -14.18 4.25 18.69
N TYR A 153 -13.97 2.94 18.79
CA TYR A 153 -14.70 1.94 18.03
C TYR A 153 -15.47 1.03 18.99
N ALA A 154 -16.78 0.95 18.84
CA ALA A 154 -17.55 -0.09 19.51
C ALA A 154 -17.09 -1.47 19.00
N ASP A 155 -17.04 -2.48 19.88
CA ASP A 155 -16.59 -3.82 19.51
C ASP A 155 -17.69 -4.62 18.78
N ASP A 156 -18.20 -4.05 17.70
CA ASP A 156 -19.25 -4.62 16.87
C ASP A 156 -18.79 -5.86 16.11
N GLN A 157 -19.75 -6.76 15.85
CA GLN A 157 -19.50 -7.96 15.06
C GLN A 157 -19.41 -7.65 13.57
N MET A 158 -18.32 -8.08 12.96
CA MET A 158 -17.98 -7.87 11.58
C MET A 158 -17.74 -9.17 10.83
N ILE A 159 -17.98 -9.16 9.54
CA ILE A 159 -17.54 -10.20 8.60
C ILE A 159 -16.41 -9.65 7.76
N ILE A 160 -15.26 -10.29 7.84
CA ILE A 160 -14.11 -9.97 6.98
C ILE A 160 -14.17 -10.91 5.77
N THR A 161 -14.19 -10.32 4.58
CA THR A 161 -14.19 -11.06 3.32
C THR A 161 -12.90 -10.79 2.58
N ILE A 162 -12.22 -11.85 2.13
CA ILE A 162 -10.98 -11.78 1.38
C ILE A 162 -11.16 -12.56 0.08
N SER A 163 -10.85 -11.92 -1.05
CA SER A 163 -10.90 -12.57 -2.36
C SER A 163 -9.57 -13.22 -2.72
N HIS A 164 -9.59 -14.11 -3.70
CA HIS A 164 -8.39 -14.78 -4.24
C HIS A 164 -7.32 -13.80 -4.74
N MET A 165 -7.73 -12.69 -5.36
CA MET A 165 -6.82 -11.63 -5.80
C MET A 165 -6.35 -10.69 -4.68
N GLY A 166 -6.68 -10.99 -3.41
CA GLY A 166 -6.22 -10.23 -2.25
C GLY A 166 -6.99 -8.93 -2.00
N TYR A 167 -8.28 -8.83 -2.41
CA TYR A 167 -9.16 -7.74 -1.99
C TYR A 167 -9.79 -8.06 -0.65
N ILE A 168 -9.70 -7.13 0.29
CA ILE A 168 -10.21 -7.28 1.65
C ILE A 168 -11.21 -6.17 1.99
N LYS A 169 -12.24 -6.52 2.73
CA LYS A 169 -13.18 -5.58 3.37
C LYS A 169 -13.72 -6.15 4.66
N ARG A 170 -14.24 -5.27 5.52
CA ARG A 170 -15.12 -5.63 6.64
C ARG A 170 -16.55 -5.19 6.33
N THR A 171 -17.54 -5.97 6.76
CA THR A 171 -18.95 -5.65 6.61
C THR A 171 -19.63 -5.94 7.95
N PRO A 172 -20.48 -5.05 8.48
CA PRO A 172 -21.22 -5.32 9.71
C PRO A 172 -22.08 -6.59 9.57
N LEU A 173 -22.08 -7.43 10.62
CA LEU A 173 -22.87 -8.65 10.62
C LEU A 173 -24.38 -8.37 10.42
N THR A 174 -24.87 -7.22 10.86
CA THR A 174 -26.25 -6.77 10.71
C THR A 174 -26.72 -6.63 9.26
N GLU A 175 -25.80 -6.48 8.30
CA GLU A 175 -26.15 -6.48 6.89
C GLU A 175 -26.54 -7.86 6.35
N PHE A 176 -26.17 -8.94 7.05
CA PHE A 176 -26.49 -10.32 6.65
C PHE A 176 -27.74 -10.80 7.37
N ARG A 177 -28.80 -11.03 6.61
CA ARG A 177 -30.04 -11.59 7.16
C ARG A 177 -29.96 -13.11 7.23
N ALA A 178 -30.38 -13.69 8.34
CA ALA A 178 -30.57 -15.14 8.45
C ALA A 178 -31.62 -15.57 7.43
N GLN A 179 -31.33 -16.66 6.73
CA GLN A 179 -32.25 -17.29 5.77
C GLN A 179 -32.57 -18.72 6.21
N ASN A 180 -33.76 -19.19 5.87
CA ASN A 180 -34.14 -20.58 6.11
C ASN A 180 -33.46 -21.51 5.10
N ARG A 181 -33.42 -22.79 5.43
CA ARG A 181 -32.90 -23.83 4.55
C ARG A 181 -33.64 -23.83 3.21
N GLY A 182 -32.91 -23.93 2.11
CA GLY A 182 -33.45 -23.87 0.75
C GLY A 182 -33.64 -22.45 0.19
N GLY A 183 -33.21 -21.40 0.90
CA GLY A 183 -33.22 -20.02 0.38
C GLY A 183 -32.18 -19.82 -0.74
N VAL A 184 -32.39 -18.77 -1.55
CA VAL A 184 -31.50 -18.42 -2.71
C VAL A 184 -30.13 -17.94 -2.27
N GLY A 185 -29.94 -17.61 -0.99
CA GLY A 185 -28.71 -17.00 -0.47
C GLY A 185 -28.68 -15.49 -0.70
N SER A 186 -27.62 -14.86 -0.22
CA SER A 186 -27.37 -13.42 -0.37
C SER A 186 -25.96 -13.21 -0.88
N LYS A 187 -25.79 -12.30 -1.85
CA LYS A 187 -24.46 -11.90 -2.33
C LYS A 187 -23.70 -11.22 -1.18
N GLY A 188 -22.55 -11.75 -0.81
CA GLY A 188 -21.74 -11.25 0.31
C GLY A 188 -20.67 -10.26 -0.12
N THR A 189 -20.26 -10.31 -1.39
CA THR A 189 -19.28 -9.38 -1.96
C THR A 189 -19.44 -9.32 -3.49
N GLU A 190 -19.02 -8.24 -4.10
CA GLU A 190 -18.79 -8.18 -5.53
C GLU A 190 -17.31 -8.44 -5.79
N THR A 191 -17.03 -9.28 -6.76
CA THR A 191 -15.66 -9.61 -7.18
C THR A 191 -15.35 -8.99 -8.54
N ARG A 192 -14.09 -8.99 -8.93
CA ARG A 192 -13.67 -8.69 -10.30
C ARG A 192 -13.89 -9.92 -11.20
N ASP A 193 -13.79 -9.73 -12.50
CA ASP A 193 -13.76 -10.84 -13.44
C ASP A 193 -12.59 -11.77 -13.07
N GLU A 194 -12.85 -13.09 -13.06
CA GLU A 194 -11.91 -14.15 -12.65
C GLU A 194 -11.52 -14.18 -11.16
N ASP A 195 -12.10 -13.30 -10.31
CA ASP A 195 -11.88 -13.29 -8.87
C ASP A 195 -13.05 -13.95 -8.12
N PHE A 196 -12.76 -14.54 -6.97
CA PHE A 196 -13.78 -15.18 -6.11
C PHE A 196 -13.44 -14.99 -4.64
N VAL A 197 -14.44 -15.15 -3.76
CA VAL A 197 -14.23 -15.11 -2.31
C VAL A 197 -13.54 -16.39 -1.88
N GLU A 198 -12.35 -16.26 -1.33
CA GLU A 198 -11.56 -17.39 -0.84
C GLU A 198 -11.70 -17.58 0.68
N HIS A 199 -11.76 -16.46 1.42
CA HIS A 199 -11.83 -16.51 2.87
C HIS A 199 -12.93 -15.59 3.43
N ILE A 200 -13.62 -16.11 4.46
CA ILE A 200 -14.60 -15.38 5.26
C ILE A 200 -14.28 -15.61 6.73
N TYR A 201 -14.09 -14.53 7.49
CA TYR A 201 -13.83 -14.59 8.93
C TYR A 201 -14.85 -13.77 9.71
N PRO A 202 -15.59 -14.38 10.65
CA PRO A 202 -16.32 -13.63 11.66
C PRO A 202 -15.30 -13.03 12.65
N ALA A 203 -15.42 -11.74 12.96
CA ALA A 203 -14.53 -11.02 13.84
C ALA A 203 -15.28 -9.90 14.58
N THR A 204 -14.68 -9.32 15.60
CA THR A 204 -15.13 -8.06 16.19
C THR A 204 -14.16 -6.95 15.86
N MET A 205 -14.56 -5.68 16.04
CA MET A 205 -13.77 -4.52 15.66
C MET A 205 -12.39 -4.50 16.34
N HIS A 206 -12.28 -4.98 17.57
CA HIS A 206 -11.03 -4.99 18.34
C HIS A 206 -10.14 -6.20 18.06
N ASN A 207 -10.61 -7.19 17.29
CA ASN A 207 -9.75 -8.32 16.92
C ASN A 207 -8.58 -7.88 16.05
N THR A 208 -7.52 -8.65 16.10
CA THR A 208 -6.35 -8.47 15.23
C THR A 208 -6.33 -9.54 14.15
N MET A 209 -6.19 -9.12 12.91
CA MET A 209 -5.91 -10.00 11.78
C MET A 209 -4.40 -10.04 11.54
N MET A 210 -3.85 -11.24 11.50
CA MET A 210 -2.45 -11.50 11.14
C MET A 210 -2.40 -12.04 9.71
N PHE A 211 -1.49 -11.51 8.93
CA PHE A 211 -1.30 -11.81 7.52
C PHE A 211 0.09 -12.43 7.34
N PHE A 212 0.14 -13.64 6.83
CA PHE A 212 1.39 -14.35 6.59
C PHE A 212 1.64 -14.45 5.10
N THR A 213 2.85 -14.06 4.70
CA THR A 213 3.21 -14.04 3.30
C THR A 213 3.92 -15.31 2.87
N GLN A 214 3.94 -15.53 1.57
CA GLN A 214 4.62 -16.64 0.91
C GLN A 214 6.11 -16.72 1.27
N LYS A 215 6.77 -15.57 1.42
CA LYS A 215 8.17 -15.46 1.81
C LYS A 215 8.41 -15.54 3.32
N GLY A 216 7.36 -15.76 4.10
CA GLY A 216 7.47 -15.99 5.54
C GLY A 216 7.51 -14.76 6.41
N LYS A 217 6.99 -13.63 5.97
CA LYS A 217 6.75 -12.43 6.78
C LYS A 217 5.36 -12.48 7.43
N CYS A 218 5.21 -11.78 8.55
CA CYS A 218 3.95 -11.56 9.25
C CYS A 218 3.67 -10.07 9.37
N TYR A 219 2.42 -9.68 9.06
CA TYR A 219 1.88 -8.33 9.21
C TYR A 219 0.61 -8.38 10.05
N TRP A 220 0.18 -7.23 10.57
CA TRP A 220 -1.01 -7.10 11.41
C TRP A 220 -1.87 -5.94 10.96
N LEU A 221 -3.18 -6.11 11.10
CA LEU A 221 -4.18 -5.05 11.06
C LEU A 221 -5.19 -5.30 12.17
N LYS A 222 -5.58 -4.26 12.88
CA LYS A 222 -6.81 -4.29 13.67
C LYS A 222 -8.01 -4.31 12.73
N VAL A 223 -9.09 -4.97 13.12
CA VAL A 223 -10.28 -5.08 12.27
C VAL A 223 -10.84 -3.69 11.92
N TYR A 224 -10.79 -2.73 12.85
CA TYR A 224 -11.23 -1.36 12.59
C TYR A 224 -10.38 -0.61 11.54
N GLU A 225 -9.14 -1.05 11.27
CA GLU A 225 -8.26 -0.50 10.21
C GLU A 225 -8.60 -1.06 8.82
N ILE A 226 -9.30 -2.19 8.76
CA ILE A 226 -9.74 -2.79 7.48
C ILE A 226 -10.86 -1.91 6.91
N PRO A 227 -10.82 -1.55 5.62
CA PRO A 227 -11.86 -0.73 5.00
C PRO A 227 -13.26 -1.32 5.13
N GLU A 228 -14.19 -0.51 5.60
CA GLU A 228 -15.59 -0.88 5.64
C GLU A 228 -16.20 -0.88 4.25
N GLY A 229 -17.04 -1.83 3.98
CA GLY A 229 -17.70 -1.97 2.69
C GLY A 229 -19.06 -2.65 2.83
N THR A 230 -20.01 -2.21 2.00
CA THR A 230 -21.32 -2.87 1.88
C THR A 230 -21.17 -4.24 1.23
N LYS A 231 -22.22 -5.06 1.26
CA LYS A 231 -22.26 -6.37 0.58
C LYS A 231 -21.86 -6.32 -0.89
N ASN A 232 -22.17 -5.22 -1.58
CA ASN A 232 -21.93 -5.06 -3.01
C ASN A 232 -20.58 -4.41 -3.34
N SER A 233 -19.76 -4.09 -2.35
CA SER A 233 -18.42 -3.51 -2.59
C SER A 233 -17.37 -4.60 -2.84
N LYS A 234 -16.35 -4.27 -3.64
CA LYS A 234 -15.23 -5.17 -3.97
C LYS A 234 -14.14 -5.18 -2.89
N GLY A 235 -14.16 -4.22 -1.96
CA GLY A 235 -13.09 -4.03 -0.98
C GLY A 235 -11.87 -3.30 -1.55
N ARG A 236 -10.75 -3.34 -0.82
CA ARG A 236 -9.45 -2.75 -1.23
C ARG A 236 -8.37 -3.82 -1.25
N ALA A 237 -7.40 -3.66 -2.13
CA ALA A 237 -6.25 -4.57 -2.19
C ALA A 237 -5.43 -4.51 -0.89
N ILE A 238 -5.08 -5.66 -0.35
CA ILE A 238 -4.29 -5.80 0.90
C ILE A 238 -2.94 -5.08 0.78
N GLN A 239 -2.34 -5.07 -0.40
CA GLN A 239 -1.08 -4.38 -0.68
C GLN A 239 -1.14 -2.85 -0.46
N ASN A 240 -2.34 -2.26 -0.51
CA ASN A 240 -2.55 -0.84 -0.20
C ASN A 240 -2.67 -0.58 1.32
N LEU A 241 -2.88 -1.61 2.12
CA LEU A 241 -3.04 -1.53 3.58
C LEU A 241 -1.76 -1.92 4.32
N LEU A 242 -0.99 -2.83 3.75
CA LEU A 242 0.21 -3.41 4.33
C LEU A 242 1.42 -3.12 3.43
N ASN A 243 2.57 -2.85 4.05
CA ASN A 243 3.84 -2.64 3.34
C ASN A 243 4.46 -3.98 2.91
N ILE A 244 3.74 -4.70 2.04
CA ILE A 244 4.19 -5.98 1.48
C ILE A 244 5.07 -5.69 0.26
N ASP A 245 6.17 -6.43 0.10
CA ASP A 245 7.02 -6.35 -1.07
C ASP A 245 6.22 -6.73 -2.33
N SER A 246 6.51 -6.09 -3.46
CA SER A 246 5.73 -6.26 -4.71
C SER A 246 5.78 -7.68 -5.29
N ASP A 247 6.77 -8.46 -4.90
CA ASP A 247 7.01 -9.84 -5.32
C ASP A 247 6.63 -10.86 -4.23
N ASP A 248 5.86 -10.46 -3.21
CA ASP A 248 5.37 -11.32 -2.13
C ASP A 248 3.85 -11.27 -2.05
N ASN A 249 3.22 -12.39 -1.70
CA ASN A 249 1.79 -12.54 -1.60
C ASN A 249 1.38 -13.09 -0.24
N VAL A 250 0.21 -12.66 0.25
CA VAL A 250 -0.37 -13.23 1.48
C VAL A 250 -0.97 -14.59 1.15
N THR A 251 -0.59 -15.61 1.91
CA THR A 251 -1.05 -17.00 1.71
C THR A 251 -1.85 -17.54 2.88
N ALA A 252 -1.73 -16.92 4.05
CA ALA A 252 -2.47 -17.37 5.22
C ALA A 252 -2.90 -16.20 6.11
N TYR A 253 -4.04 -16.38 6.77
CA TYR A 253 -4.68 -15.40 7.62
C TYR A 253 -5.02 -16.01 8.97
N LEU A 254 -4.74 -15.31 10.07
CA LEU A 254 -5.17 -15.69 11.40
C LEU A 254 -5.92 -14.55 12.08
N ARG A 255 -7.07 -14.86 12.63
CA ARG A 255 -7.79 -13.95 13.53
C ARG A 255 -7.35 -14.24 14.96
N VAL A 256 -6.87 -13.22 15.66
CA VAL A 256 -6.53 -13.25 17.07
C VAL A 256 -7.46 -12.33 17.83
N LYS A 257 -8.00 -12.81 18.96
CA LYS A 257 -8.97 -12.06 19.74
C LYS A 257 -8.31 -10.84 20.39
N ASN A 258 -7.23 -11.06 21.10
CA ASN A 258 -6.46 -10.01 21.73
C ASN A 258 -4.98 -10.44 21.84
N LEU A 259 -4.05 -9.58 21.40
CA LEU A 259 -2.61 -9.80 21.51
C LEU A 259 -2.01 -9.24 22.83
N ASP A 260 -2.79 -8.50 23.61
CA ASP A 260 -2.37 -7.95 24.90
C ASP A 260 -2.71 -8.88 26.07
N ASP A 261 -3.53 -9.92 25.82
CA ASP A 261 -3.86 -10.94 26.81
C ASP A 261 -2.68 -11.90 26.99
N SER A 262 -1.91 -11.67 28.06
CA SER A 262 -0.71 -12.43 28.38
C SER A 262 -0.97 -13.92 28.59
N GLU A 263 -2.12 -14.31 29.16
CA GLU A 263 -2.47 -15.70 29.35
C GLU A 263 -2.75 -16.37 28.00
N PHE A 264 -3.51 -15.71 27.13
CA PHE A 264 -3.85 -16.21 25.81
C PHE A 264 -2.60 -16.39 24.94
N ILE A 265 -1.74 -15.37 24.83
CA ILE A 265 -0.57 -15.43 23.94
C ILE A 265 0.50 -16.42 24.39
N ASN A 266 0.61 -16.71 25.68
CA ASN A 266 1.55 -17.69 26.23
C ASN A 266 1.05 -19.14 26.18
N ASN A 267 -0.26 -19.34 25.98
CA ASN A 267 -0.86 -20.66 25.87
C ASN A 267 -1.24 -21.07 24.42
N HIS A 268 -0.96 -20.20 23.45
CA HIS A 268 -1.24 -20.48 22.03
C HIS A 268 0.03 -20.43 21.19
N TYR A 269 0.00 -21.18 20.09
CA TYR A 269 1.11 -21.32 19.17
C TYR A 269 0.65 -21.05 17.75
N VAL A 270 1.57 -20.56 16.93
CA VAL A 270 1.41 -20.41 15.49
C VAL A 270 2.19 -21.53 14.81
N LEU A 271 1.46 -22.32 14.03
CA LEU A 271 2.00 -23.48 13.31
C LEU A 271 2.04 -23.15 11.84
N PHE A 272 3.20 -23.31 11.24
CA PHE A 272 3.47 -23.06 9.82
C PHE A 272 3.68 -24.36 9.08
N CYS A 273 3.18 -24.44 7.85
CA CYS A 273 3.51 -25.50 6.92
C CYS A 273 3.97 -24.91 5.60
N THR A 274 5.05 -25.47 5.03
CA THR A 274 5.58 -25.04 3.75
C THR A 274 5.27 -26.03 2.65
N LYS A 275 5.38 -25.58 1.42
CA LYS A 275 5.17 -26.36 0.20
C LYS A 275 6.05 -27.61 0.13
N LYS A 276 7.30 -27.52 0.62
CA LYS A 276 8.26 -28.65 0.68
C LYS A 276 8.16 -29.51 1.95
N GLY A 277 7.05 -29.38 2.71
CA GLY A 277 6.76 -30.26 3.85
C GLY A 277 7.52 -29.93 5.13
N VAL A 278 8.03 -28.70 5.26
CA VAL A 278 8.60 -28.21 6.51
C VAL A 278 7.48 -27.73 7.43
N ILE A 279 7.57 -28.07 8.71
CA ILE A 279 6.66 -27.59 9.74
C ILE A 279 7.41 -26.82 10.82
N LYS A 280 6.78 -25.79 11.36
CA LYS A 280 7.35 -24.97 12.42
C LYS A 280 6.27 -24.57 13.43
N LYS A 281 6.62 -24.62 14.72
CA LYS A 281 5.76 -24.19 15.82
C LYS A 281 6.44 -23.03 16.55
N THR A 282 5.74 -21.92 16.71
CA THR A 282 6.24 -20.71 17.40
C THR A 282 5.20 -20.25 18.41
N LEU A 283 5.62 -19.79 19.58
CA LEU A 283 4.74 -19.23 20.59
C LEU A 283 4.08 -17.96 20.07
N LEU A 284 2.78 -17.76 20.31
CA LEU A 284 2.03 -16.60 19.82
C LEU A 284 2.58 -15.29 20.40
N GLU A 285 3.11 -15.32 21.63
CA GLU A 285 3.79 -14.17 22.27
C GLU A 285 4.86 -13.54 21.39
N GLN A 286 5.58 -14.33 20.58
CA GLN A 286 6.60 -13.83 19.66
C GLN A 286 6.03 -12.86 18.59
N TYR A 287 4.71 -12.80 18.43
CA TYR A 287 3.97 -11.94 17.51
C TYR A 287 3.12 -10.88 18.20
N SER A 288 3.23 -10.72 19.53
CA SER A 288 2.44 -9.77 20.32
C SER A 288 2.79 -8.30 20.06
N ARG A 289 3.94 -8.04 19.41
CA ARG A 289 4.42 -6.67 19.14
C ARG A 289 4.36 -6.35 17.64
N PRO A 290 3.23 -5.80 17.15
CA PRO A 290 3.07 -5.43 15.75
C PRO A 290 4.11 -4.41 15.28
N ARG A 291 4.56 -4.56 14.03
CA ARG A 291 5.46 -3.61 13.36
C ARG A 291 4.93 -3.29 11.97
N GLN A 292 4.98 -2.04 11.59
CA GLN A 292 4.46 -1.53 10.31
C GLN A 292 5.09 -2.21 9.07
N ASN A 293 6.39 -2.55 9.17
CA ASN A 293 7.13 -3.22 8.09
C ASN A 293 7.08 -4.76 8.18
N GLY A 294 6.19 -5.29 9.03
CA GLY A 294 6.13 -6.71 9.31
C GLY A 294 7.35 -7.26 10.07
N VAL A 295 7.30 -8.53 10.37
CA VAL A 295 8.43 -9.27 10.97
C VAL A 295 8.64 -10.60 10.24
N ASN A 296 9.86 -11.12 10.28
CA ASN A 296 10.10 -12.48 9.84
C ASN A 296 9.38 -13.45 10.78
N ALA A 297 8.51 -14.26 10.21
CA ALA A 297 7.74 -15.28 10.90
C ALA A 297 8.39 -16.67 10.77
N ILE A 298 9.04 -16.94 9.64
CA ILE A 298 9.78 -18.16 9.35
C ILE A 298 10.84 -17.84 8.31
N THR A 299 12.03 -18.46 8.42
CA THR A 299 13.03 -18.39 7.35
C THR A 299 12.72 -19.49 6.32
N ILE A 300 12.36 -19.08 5.12
CA ILE A 300 12.05 -19.98 4.01
C ILE A 300 13.33 -20.39 3.30
N ARG A 301 13.42 -21.68 2.92
CA ARG A 301 14.50 -22.20 2.09
C ARG A 301 14.30 -21.80 0.64
N GLU A 302 15.36 -21.89 -0.14
CA GLU A 302 15.31 -21.68 -1.58
C GLU A 302 14.26 -22.61 -2.23
N ASP A 303 13.47 -22.08 -3.15
CA ASP A 303 12.36 -22.76 -3.84
C ASP A 303 11.25 -23.32 -2.92
N ASP A 304 11.10 -22.82 -1.70
CA ASP A 304 10.01 -23.18 -0.79
C ASP A 304 9.10 -21.99 -0.53
N SER A 305 7.92 -22.21 0.03
CA SER A 305 6.97 -21.16 0.36
C SER A 305 6.03 -21.59 1.48
N VAL A 306 5.54 -20.63 2.26
CA VAL A 306 4.47 -20.87 3.24
C VAL A 306 3.19 -21.13 2.48
N ILE A 307 2.47 -22.18 2.84
CA ILE A 307 1.16 -22.51 2.24
C ILE A 307 0.02 -22.42 3.25
N GLU A 308 0.30 -22.74 4.51
CA GLU A 308 -0.74 -22.78 5.54
C GLU A 308 -0.17 -22.31 6.88
N VAL A 309 -0.96 -21.54 7.63
CA VAL A 309 -0.65 -21.15 9.00
C VAL A 309 -1.89 -21.35 9.87
N ARG A 310 -1.72 -22.00 11.02
CA ARG A 310 -2.81 -22.30 11.95
C ARG A 310 -2.42 -21.92 13.37
N MET A 311 -3.40 -21.51 14.15
CA MET A 311 -3.24 -21.29 15.59
C MET A 311 -3.66 -22.55 16.35
N THR A 312 -2.84 -22.97 17.30
CA THR A 312 -3.05 -24.16 18.12
C THR A 312 -2.87 -23.84 19.61
N ASN A 313 -3.38 -24.72 20.46
CA ASN A 313 -3.30 -24.59 21.92
C ASN A 313 -2.28 -25.53 22.57
N GLY A 314 -1.45 -26.22 21.79
CA GLY A 314 -0.44 -27.13 22.30
C GLY A 314 -0.89 -28.62 22.33
N ASN A 315 -2.16 -28.89 22.11
CA ASN A 315 -2.72 -30.25 22.26
C ASN A 315 -3.53 -30.73 21.04
N ASN A 316 -3.15 -30.30 19.84
CA ASN A 316 -3.88 -30.67 18.63
C ASN A 316 -3.20 -31.80 17.89
N GLU A 317 -3.98 -32.55 17.12
CA GLU A 317 -3.44 -33.46 16.12
C GLU A 317 -3.30 -32.73 14.78
N ILE A 318 -2.19 -33.00 14.11
CA ILE A 318 -1.84 -32.35 12.86
C ILE A 318 -1.90 -33.39 11.74
N ILE A 319 -2.53 -33.01 10.63
CA ILE A 319 -2.48 -33.81 9.41
C ILE A 319 -1.94 -32.92 8.28
N ILE A 320 -0.93 -33.41 7.58
CA ILE A 320 -0.35 -32.80 6.40
C ILE A 320 -0.59 -33.74 5.22
N ALA A 321 -1.10 -33.20 4.11
CA ALA A 321 -1.34 -33.96 2.89
C ALA A 321 -0.51 -33.44 1.73
N ASN A 322 -0.02 -34.36 0.88
CA ASN A 322 0.72 -34.04 -0.32
C ASN A 322 -0.13 -34.24 -1.60
N ARG A 323 0.36 -33.69 -2.69
CA ARG A 323 -0.28 -33.73 -4.01
C ARG A 323 -0.43 -35.15 -4.57
N ASN A 324 0.46 -36.05 -4.20
CA ASN A 324 0.44 -37.46 -4.61
C ASN A 324 -0.53 -38.34 -3.78
N GLY A 325 -1.42 -37.69 -3.01
CA GLY A 325 -2.52 -38.38 -2.34
C GLY A 325 -2.11 -39.14 -1.07
N ARG A 326 -1.05 -38.71 -0.39
CA ARG A 326 -0.66 -39.23 0.92
C ARG A 326 -0.92 -38.21 2.00
N ALA A 327 -1.19 -38.65 3.22
CA ALA A 327 -1.32 -37.81 4.40
C ALA A 327 -0.64 -38.43 5.61
N ILE A 328 -0.03 -37.59 6.43
CA ILE A 328 0.62 -38.00 7.67
C ILE A 328 -0.09 -37.35 8.86
N ARG A 329 -0.42 -38.15 9.89
CA ARG A 329 -1.02 -37.71 11.15
C ARG A 329 -0.03 -37.87 12.29
N PHE A 330 0.14 -36.82 13.08
CA PHE A 330 0.98 -36.83 14.29
C PHE A 330 0.47 -35.78 15.29
N HIS A 331 0.83 -35.96 16.56
CA HIS A 331 0.49 -34.99 17.61
C HIS A 331 1.45 -33.80 17.55
N GLU A 332 0.96 -32.59 17.81
CA GLU A 332 1.76 -31.34 17.70
C GLU A 332 2.93 -31.27 18.68
N SER A 333 2.94 -32.07 19.77
CA SER A 333 4.08 -32.18 20.68
C SER A 333 5.34 -32.74 19.98
N ALA A 334 5.19 -33.45 18.86
CA ALA A 334 6.31 -33.87 18.04
C ALA A 334 7.06 -32.71 17.37
N VAL A 335 6.46 -31.51 17.36
CA VAL A 335 7.08 -30.29 16.83
C VAL A 335 7.48 -29.40 18.00
N ARG A 336 8.79 -29.28 18.24
CA ARG A 336 9.32 -28.41 19.29
C ARG A 336 8.98 -26.94 19.00
N VAL A 337 8.80 -26.16 20.05
CA VAL A 337 8.65 -24.69 19.93
C VAL A 337 9.97 -24.07 19.47
N MET A 338 9.90 -23.16 18.52
CA MET A 338 11.05 -22.51 17.89
C MET A 338 10.83 -20.99 17.79
N GLY A 339 11.91 -20.24 17.74
CA GLY A 339 11.87 -18.79 17.54
C GLY A 339 11.43 -18.42 16.12
N ARG A 340 11.07 -17.15 15.91
CA ARG A 340 10.55 -16.63 14.63
C ARG A 340 11.44 -16.88 13.43
N THR A 341 12.76 -16.74 13.59
CA THR A 341 13.75 -16.84 12.50
C THR A 341 14.15 -18.29 12.17
N ALA A 342 13.62 -19.28 12.87
CA ALA A 342 13.92 -20.69 12.58
C ALA A 342 13.26 -21.11 11.25
N THR A 343 13.93 -22.00 10.52
CA THR A 343 13.41 -22.63 9.27
C THR A 343 12.35 -23.70 9.54
N GLY A 344 12.33 -24.29 10.73
CA GLY A 344 11.45 -25.40 11.04
C GLY A 344 12.11 -26.76 10.91
N VAL A 345 11.30 -27.80 10.96
CA VAL A 345 11.71 -29.22 10.90
C VAL A 345 10.86 -29.94 9.85
N ARG A 346 11.34 -31.11 9.40
CA ARG A 346 10.60 -31.92 8.44
C ARG A 346 9.27 -32.40 9.06
N GLY A 347 8.15 -31.99 8.47
CA GLY A 347 6.80 -32.44 8.84
C GLY A 347 6.41 -33.70 8.08
N MET A 348 6.63 -33.72 6.77
CA MET A 348 6.34 -34.82 5.87
C MET A 348 7.49 -35.05 4.90
N THR A 349 7.76 -36.28 4.49
CA THR A 349 8.68 -36.60 3.39
C THR A 349 7.87 -36.71 2.12
N LEU A 350 8.20 -35.91 1.13
CA LEU A 350 7.63 -35.90 -0.21
C LEU A 350 8.29 -36.96 -1.09
N ASP A 351 7.67 -37.33 -2.19
CA ASP A 351 8.25 -38.22 -3.18
C ASP A 351 9.40 -37.53 -3.94
N GLU A 352 10.39 -38.32 -4.41
CA GLU A 352 11.62 -37.80 -5.02
C GLU A 352 11.44 -37.36 -6.49
N ASP A 353 10.26 -37.43 -7.03
CA ASP A 353 9.94 -37.04 -8.42
C ASP A 353 10.08 -35.51 -8.70
N GLY A 354 10.33 -34.73 -7.67
CA GLY A 354 10.46 -33.26 -7.74
C GLY A 354 9.16 -32.50 -8.02
N GLN A 355 8.05 -33.20 -8.26
CA GLN A 355 6.75 -32.63 -8.56
C GLN A 355 5.75 -32.73 -7.38
N ASP A 356 6.14 -33.45 -6.32
CA ASP A 356 5.32 -33.61 -5.13
C ASP A 356 5.45 -32.40 -4.20
N GLU A 357 4.34 -31.93 -3.71
CA GLU A 357 4.25 -30.79 -2.83
C GLU A 357 3.14 -30.98 -1.78
N VAL A 358 3.25 -30.31 -0.65
CA VAL A 358 2.18 -30.25 0.33
C VAL A 358 1.06 -29.38 -0.22
N VAL A 359 -0.19 -29.87 -0.13
CA VAL A 359 -1.39 -29.18 -0.58
C VAL A 359 -2.19 -28.56 0.57
N GLY A 360 -1.90 -28.96 1.80
CA GLY A 360 -2.58 -28.38 2.97
C GLY A 360 -2.18 -29.04 4.28
N MET A 361 -2.44 -28.31 5.35
CA MET A 361 -2.28 -28.74 6.74
C MET A 361 -3.58 -28.45 7.50
N ILE A 362 -4.05 -29.41 8.28
CA ILE A 362 -5.19 -29.23 9.20
C ILE A 362 -4.74 -29.52 10.63
N CYS A 363 -5.37 -28.81 11.56
CA CYS A 363 -5.23 -29.01 13.00
C CYS A 363 -6.55 -29.47 13.55
N ILE A 364 -6.60 -30.68 14.07
CA ILE A 364 -7.77 -31.31 14.62
C ILE A 364 -7.82 -31.03 16.11
N LYS A 365 -8.91 -30.46 16.54
CA LYS A 365 -9.17 -30.12 17.95
C LYS A 365 -9.91 -31.23 18.66
N ASP A 366 -10.93 -31.78 17.98
CA ASP A 366 -11.81 -32.83 18.50
C ASP A 366 -11.84 -33.99 17.49
N PRO A 367 -11.06 -35.05 17.75
CA PRO A 367 -11.02 -36.21 16.87
C PRO A 367 -12.35 -37.00 16.75
N GLU A 368 -13.25 -36.84 17.71
CA GLU A 368 -14.55 -37.55 17.68
C GLU A 368 -15.62 -36.79 16.86
N ALA A 369 -15.52 -35.46 16.82
CA ALA A 369 -16.47 -34.60 16.13
C ALA A 369 -16.07 -34.24 14.70
N GLU A 370 -14.77 -34.34 14.36
CA GLU A 370 -14.23 -33.95 13.08
C GLU A 370 -13.93 -35.14 12.18
N THR A 371 -14.10 -34.96 10.89
CA THR A 371 -13.71 -35.92 9.84
C THR A 371 -12.88 -35.18 8.77
N ILE A 372 -12.22 -35.96 7.93
CA ILE A 372 -11.30 -35.41 6.93
C ILE A 372 -11.95 -35.51 5.55
N MET A 373 -12.00 -34.35 4.87
CA MET A 373 -12.42 -34.28 3.48
C MET A 373 -11.20 -33.94 2.60
N VAL A 374 -11.03 -34.70 1.54
CA VAL A 374 -10.00 -34.45 0.49
C VAL A 374 -10.69 -34.29 -0.86
N VAL A 375 -10.14 -33.40 -1.68
CA VAL A 375 -10.66 -33.14 -3.03
C VAL A 375 -9.51 -33.13 -4.03
N SER A 376 -9.73 -33.72 -5.20
CA SER A 376 -8.75 -33.83 -6.29
C SER A 376 -9.08 -32.89 -7.47
N GLU A 377 -8.13 -32.74 -8.39
CA GLU A 377 -8.21 -31.85 -9.56
C GLU A 377 -9.43 -32.12 -10.45
N GLN A 378 -9.85 -33.37 -10.58
CA GLN A 378 -11.02 -33.74 -11.38
C GLN A 378 -12.34 -33.69 -10.60
N GLY A 379 -12.35 -33.03 -9.41
CA GLY A 379 -13.54 -32.84 -8.58
C GLY A 379 -14.00 -34.08 -7.81
N TYR A 380 -13.18 -35.13 -7.71
CA TYR A 380 -13.47 -36.26 -6.85
C TYR A 380 -13.18 -35.92 -5.40
N GLY A 381 -14.16 -36.04 -4.53
CA GLY A 381 -14.04 -35.85 -3.09
C GLY A 381 -14.24 -37.13 -2.31
N LYS A 382 -13.52 -37.28 -1.21
CA LYS A 382 -13.70 -38.39 -0.24
C LYS A 382 -13.74 -37.79 1.16
N ARG A 383 -14.69 -38.28 1.98
CA ARG A 383 -14.73 -38.07 3.43
C ARG A 383 -14.24 -39.33 4.12
N SER A 384 -13.36 -39.19 5.09
CA SER A 384 -12.80 -40.31 5.88
C SER A 384 -12.80 -39.96 7.35
N ASP A 385 -12.90 -40.95 8.20
CA ASP A 385 -12.74 -40.77 9.62
C ASP A 385 -11.29 -40.53 9.97
N ILE A 386 -11.03 -39.83 11.07
CA ILE A 386 -9.68 -39.50 11.51
C ILE A 386 -8.91 -40.78 11.84
N GLU A 387 -9.59 -41.81 12.34
CA GLU A 387 -8.98 -43.10 12.72
C GLU A 387 -8.43 -43.88 11.51
N ASP A 388 -8.90 -43.60 10.29
CA ASP A 388 -8.30 -44.16 9.06
C ASP A 388 -6.84 -43.71 8.86
N TYR A 389 -6.44 -42.66 9.54
CA TYR A 389 -5.09 -42.12 9.52
C TYR A 389 -4.34 -42.51 10.80
N ARG A 390 -3.52 -43.56 10.73
CA ARG A 390 -2.75 -43.97 11.89
C ARG A 390 -1.85 -42.86 12.40
N LYS A 391 -1.81 -42.70 13.70
CA LYS A 391 -0.92 -41.76 14.37
C LYS A 391 0.53 -42.24 14.25
N THR A 392 1.42 -41.38 13.75
CA THR A 392 2.84 -41.68 13.51
C THR A 392 3.73 -40.54 14.03
N ASN A 393 5.03 -40.69 13.93
CA ASN A 393 5.96 -39.60 14.13
C ASN A 393 5.98 -38.70 12.88
N ARG A 394 6.27 -37.39 13.07
CA ARG A 394 6.47 -36.47 11.97
C ARG A 394 7.63 -36.90 11.04
N GLY A 395 7.64 -36.43 9.80
CA GLY A 395 8.73 -36.65 8.85
C GLY A 395 8.63 -37.94 8.04
N GLY A 396 7.60 -38.76 8.25
CA GLY A 396 7.35 -39.95 7.43
C GLY A 396 6.65 -39.60 6.10
N LYS A 397 6.49 -40.60 5.21
CA LYS A 397 5.77 -40.48 3.92
C LYS A 397 4.23 -40.47 4.09
N GLY A 398 3.73 -40.81 5.28
CA GLY A 398 2.29 -40.91 5.56
C GLY A 398 1.59 -42.14 4.95
N VAL A 399 0.26 -42.15 5.10
CA VAL A 399 -0.65 -43.18 4.55
C VAL A 399 -1.33 -42.64 3.29
N LYS A 400 -1.83 -43.55 2.46
CA LYS A 400 -2.57 -43.19 1.25
C LYS A 400 -3.95 -42.69 1.63
N THR A 401 -4.27 -41.44 1.31
CA THR A 401 -5.57 -40.84 1.57
C THR A 401 -6.50 -40.92 0.35
N MET A 402 -5.95 -40.80 -0.87
CA MET A 402 -6.69 -40.94 -2.13
C MET A 402 -5.83 -41.69 -3.16
N ASN A 403 -6.49 -42.46 -3.99
CA ASN A 403 -5.81 -43.11 -5.12
C ASN A 403 -5.74 -42.13 -6.28
N ILE A 404 -4.53 -41.73 -6.62
CA ILE A 404 -4.26 -40.83 -7.73
C ILE A 404 -4.21 -41.64 -9.02
N THR A 405 -5.09 -41.32 -9.96
CA THR A 405 -5.21 -41.92 -11.29
C THR A 405 -5.52 -40.82 -12.29
N ASP A 406 -5.42 -41.08 -13.57
CA ASP A 406 -5.80 -40.12 -14.62
C ASP A 406 -7.26 -39.66 -14.48
N LYS A 407 -8.13 -40.51 -13.93
CA LYS A 407 -9.53 -40.17 -13.69
C LYS A 407 -9.72 -39.23 -12.51
N THR A 408 -8.96 -39.37 -11.43
CA THR A 408 -9.10 -38.52 -10.23
C THR A 408 -8.28 -37.24 -10.30
N GLY A 409 -7.17 -37.28 -11.02
CA GLY A 409 -6.16 -36.21 -10.95
C GLY A 409 -5.45 -36.19 -9.59
N LYS A 410 -4.56 -35.25 -9.41
CA LYS A 410 -3.77 -35.07 -8.18
C LYS A 410 -4.63 -34.44 -7.06
N LEU A 411 -4.20 -34.59 -5.81
CA LEU A 411 -4.88 -33.98 -4.66
C LEU A 411 -4.67 -32.45 -4.69
N VAL A 412 -5.74 -31.70 -4.43
CA VAL A 412 -5.74 -30.23 -4.42
C VAL A 412 -5.89 -29.66 -3.03
N THR A 413 -6.71 -30.30 -2.18
CA THR A 413 -6.98 -29.74 -0.85
C THR A 413 -7.36 -30.81 0.16
N ILE A 414 -7.11 -30.50 1.43
CA ILE A 414 -7.55 -31.25 2.60
C ILE A 414 -8.21 -30.29 3.58
N LYS A 415 -9.37 -30.64 4.13
CA LYS A 415 -10.10 -29.87 5.14
C LYS A 415 -10.64 -30.77 6.23
N SER A 416 -10.68 -30.27 7.47
CA SER A 416 -11.49 -30.89 8.51
C SER A 416 -12.96 -30.43 8.37
N VAL A 417 -13.88 -31.31 8.54
CA VAL A 417 -15.33 -31.08 8.41
C VAL A 417 -16.08 -31.75 9.56
N THR A 418 -17.17 -31.13 9.99
CA THR A 418 -18.07 -31.65 10.99
C THR A 418 -19.44 -31.93 10.36
N ASP A 419 -20.30 -32.66 11.00
CA ASP A 419 -21.66 -32.97 10.50
C ASP A 419 -22.55 -31.74 10.35
N LEU A 420 -22.22 -30.66 11.07
CA LEU A 420 -22.89 -29.36 10.97
C LEU A 420 -22.24 -28.43 9.92
N SER A 421 -21.22 -28.89 9.20
CA SER A 421 -20.58 -28.04 8.18
C SER A 421 -21.54 -27.85 6.99
N LEU A 422 -21.45 -26.65 6.36
CA LEU A 422 -22.28 -26.30 5.20
C LEU A 422 -22.12 -27.28 4.01
N ILE A 423 -21.00 -28.00 3.94
CA ILE A 423 -20.72 -29.03 2.93
C ILE A 423 -21.72 -30.22 3.03
N HIS A 424 -22.22 -30.48 4.24
CA HIS A 424 -23.17 -31.54 4.47
C HIS A 424 -24.63 -31.08 4.46
N ILE A 425 -24.89 -29.79 4.51
CA ILE A 425 -26.23 -29.19 4.49
C ILE A 425 -26.74 -29.02 3.05
N SER A 426 -25.85 -28.89 2.07
CA SER A 426 -26.24 -28.94 0.66
C SER A 426 -26.65 -30.39 0.31
N GLU A 427 -27.90 -30.62 -0.10
CA GLU A 427 -28.33 -31.92 -0.60
C GLU A 427 -27.34 -32.41 -1.69
N PRO A 428 -26.93 -33.69 -1.62
CA PRO A 428 -26.17 -34.28 -2.69
C PRO A 428 -26.96 -34.11 -3.98
N THR A 429 -26.41 -33.37 -4.94
CA THR A 429 -26.99 -33.24 -6.27
C THR A 429 -27.09 -34.66 -6.82
N ARG A 430 -28.28 -35.27 -6.79
CA ARG A 430 -28.53 -36.53 -7.49
C ARG A 430 -28.22 -36.26 -8.96
N ARG A 431 -27.08 -36.75 -9.45
CA ARG A 431 -26.89 -36.93 -10.88
C ARG A 431 -28.05 -37.77 -11.37
N ARG A 432 -29.08 -37.16 -11.95
CA ARG A 432 -29.96 -37.87 -12.87
C ARG A 432 -29.08 -38.23 -14.05
N GLY A 433 -28.76 -39.52 -14.14
CA GLY A 433 -28.19 -40.06 -15.36
C GLY A 433 -29.14 -39.78 -16.51
N ILE A 434 -28.59 -39.29 -17.58
CA ILE A 434 -29.09 -39.42 -18.93
C ILE A 434 -28.36 -40.60 -19.54
#